data_5b360ff9c8f8b4576685e64dd68b8426
#
_entry.id   5b360ff9c8f8b4576685e64dd68b8426
#
_cell.length_a   1.000
_cell.length_b   1.000
_cell.length_c   1.000
_cell.angle_alpha   90.00
_cell.angle_beta   90.00
_cell.angle_gamma   90.00
#
_symmetry.space_group_name_H-M   'P 1'
#
loop_
_entity.id
_entity.type
_entity.pdbx_description
1 polymer ?
#
loop_
_entity_poly.entity_id
_entity_poly.type
_entity_poly.pdbx_seq_one_letter_code
_entity_poly.pdbx_strand_id
1 'polypeptide(L)'
;KVSEASDLDAATAYFDVADMLLFDAKPPPDLTDALPGGNAISFDWNILTGREWPMPWMLSGGLAAGNVIEAIQISGASAVDVSSGVERTSGLKDPVLIRSFLSIVKSAL
;
A
#
# COMPACT_ATOMS: atom_id res chain seq x y z
N LYS A 1 -9.36 -1.24 -4.84
CA LYS A 1 -8.72 -2.24 -4.00
C LYS A 1 -8.10 -3.34 -4.85
N VAL A 2 -6.96 -3.83 -4.43
CA VAL A 2 -6.16 -4.76 -5.23
C VAL A 2 -5.72 -5.93 -4.36
N SER A 3 -5.96 -7.15 -4.82
CA SER A 3 -5.44 -8.35 -4.18
C SER A 3 -4.73 -9.28 -5.16
N GLU A 4 -4.98 -9.13 -6.45
CA GLU A 4 -4.33 -9.95 -7.47
C GLU A 4 -4.13 -9.15 -8.75
N ALA A 5 -3.33 -9.68 -9.67
CA ALA A 5 -2.95 -8.97 -10.88
C ALA A 5 -4.14 -8.54 -11.75
N SER A 6 -5.19 -9.35 -11.80
CA SER A 6 -6.37 -9.01 -12.60
C SER A 6 -7.09 -7.75 -12.11
N ASP A 7 -6.95 -7.43 -10.82
CA ASP A 7 -7.52 -6.19 -10.28
C ASP A 7 -6.84 -4.96 -10.89
N LEU A 8 -5.58 -5.07 -11.23
CA LEU A 8 -4.85 -3.97 -11.86
C LEU A 8 -5.33 -3.73 -13.29
N ASP A 9 -5.71 -4.78 -13.98
CA ASP A 9 -6.24 -4.63 -15.33
C ASP A 9 -7.54 -3.85 -15.34
N ALA A 10 -8.33 -3.98 -14.27
CA ALA A 10 -9.57 -3.23 -14.14
C ALA A 10 -9.35 -1.72 -14.00
N ALA A 11 -8.15 -1.29 -13.62
CA ALA A 11 -7.84 0.12 -13.48
C ALA A 11 -7.91 0.88 -14.80
N THR A 12 -7.75 0.18 -15.94
CA THR A 12 -7.81 0.83 -17.26
C THR A 12 -9.13 1.53 -17.49
N ALA A 13 -10.21 1.08 -16.86
CA ALA A 13 -11.52 1.68 -17.01
C ALA A 13 -11.59 3.12 -16.47
N TYR A 14 -10.61 3.50 -15.63
CA TYR A 14 -10.60 4.81 -14.99
C TYR A 14 -9.60 5.78 -15.60
N PHE A 15 -8.82 5.35 -16.59
CA PHE A 15 -7.74 6.20 -17.13
C PHE A 15 -8.24 7.51 -17.72
N ASP A 16 -9.44 7.53 -18.27
CA ASP A 16 -9.99 8.74 -18.89
C ASP A 16 -10.57 9.72 -17.89
N VAL A 17 -10.82 9.29 -16.65
CA VAL A 17 -11.54 10.09 -15.67
C VAL A 17 -10.74 10.36 -14.40
N ALA A 18 -9.61 9.70 -14.21
CA ALA A 18 -8.82 9.85 -12.99
C ALA A 18 -7.57 10.67 -13.26
N ASP A 19 -7.26 11.58 -12.34
CA ASP A 19 -6.00 12.34 -12.35
C ASP A 19 -4.90 11.61 -11.58
N MET A 20 -5.28 10.70 -10.69
CA MET A 20 -4.37 9.91 -9.88
C MET A 20 -5.05 8.59 -9.53
N LEU A 21 -4.24 7.55 -9.40
CA LEU A 21 -4.72 6.25 -8.95
C LEU A 21 -4.21 5.96 -7.54
N LEU A 22 -5.04 5.31 -6.74
CA LEU A 22 -4.62 4.80 -5.45
C LEU A 22 -4.88 3.30 -5.43
N PHE A 23 -3.80 2.53 -5.31
CA PHE A 23 -3.92 1.08 -5.21
C PHE A 23 -3.94 0.70 -3.73
N ASP A 24 -5.09 0.31 -3.26
CA ASP A 24 -5.29 -0.14 -1.88
C ASP A 24 -5.09 -1.66 -1.84
N ALA A 25 -3.89 -2.05 -1.49
CA ALA A 25 -3.50 -3.45 -1.44
C ALA A 25 -4.12 -4.13 -0.23
N LYS A 26 -4.76 -5.26 -0.45
CA LYS A 26 -5.36 -6.03 0.64
C LYS A 26 -5.04 -7.50 0.45
N PRO A 27 -4.96 -8.28 1.54
CA PRO A 27 -4.71 -9.71 1.42
C PRO A 27 -5.88 -10.41 0.73
N PRO A 28 -5.64 -11.57 0.10
CA PRO A 28 -6.72 -12.38 -0.47
C PRO A 28 -7.75 -12.73 0.60
N PRO A 29 -9.02 -12.87 0.23
CA PRO A 29 -10.09 -13.13 1.21
C PRO A 29 -9.88 -14.38 2.05
N ASP A 30 -9.29 -15.43 1.50
CA ASP A 30 -9.06 -16.67 2.22
C ASP A 30 -7.96 -16.56 3.28
N LEU A 31 -7.21 -15.48 3.29
CA LEU A 31 -6.16 -15.25 4.27
C LEU A 31 -6.53 -14.25 5.33
N THR A 32 -7.68 -13.60 5.22
CA THR A 32 -8.05 -12.50 6.11
C THR A 32 -8.23 -12.94 7.56
N ASP A 33 -8.63 -14.18 7.79
CA ASP A 33 -8.86 -14.70 9.14
C ASP A 33 -7.63 -15.35 9.76
N ALA A 34 -6.57 -15.50 9.00
CA ALA A 34 -5.46 -16.34 9.41
C ALA A 34 -4.65 -15.73 10.55
N LEU A 35 -4.51 -14.41 10.59
CA LEU A 35 -3.59 -13.79 11.53
C LEU A 35 -4.11 -12.46 12.04
N PRO A 36 -4.86 -12.49 13.12
CA PRO A 36 -5.20 -11.25 13.81
C PRO A 36 -3.89 -10.53 14.16
N GLY A 37 -3.82 -9.27 13.85
CA GLY A 37 -2.59 -8.54 14.02
C GLY A 37 -1.82 -8.35 12.73
N GLY A 38 -2.22 -9.01 11.66
CA GLY A 38 -1.85 -8.67 10.31
C GLY A 38 -0.37 -8.68 9.99
N ASN A 39 0.41 -9.39 10.77
CA ASN A 39 1.85 -9.25 10.66
C ASN A 39 2.48 -10.09 9.56
N ALA A 40 1.76 -11.07 9.03
CA ALA A 40 2.36 -11.98 8.08
C ALA A 40 1.69 -11.95 6.73
N ILE A 41 0.49 -11.42 6.66
CA ILE A 41 -0.23 -11.40 5.40
C ILE A 41 -0.01 -10.06 4.77
N SER A 42 0.98 -10.00 3.93
CA SER A 42 1.20 -8.81 3.13
C SER A 42 0.68 -9.07 1.73
N PHE A 43 0.23 -8.02 1.12
CA PHE A 43 -0.06 -8.00 -0.28
C PHE A 43 1.22 -8.32 -1.07
N ASP A 44 1.07 -9.03 -2.17
CA ASP A 44 2.21 -9.31 -3.03
C ASP A 44 2.48 -8.09 -3.92
N TRP A 45 3.39 -7.24 -3.49
CA TRP A 45 3.75 -6.03 -4.23
C TRP A 45 4.39 -6.33 -5.59
N ASN A 46 4.82 -7.57 -5.79
CA ASN A 46 5.43 -7.96 -7.07
C ASN A 46 4.47 -7.83 -8.25
N ILE A 47 3.18 -7.87 -8.02
CA ILE A 47 2.23 -7.69 -9.12
C ILE A 47 2.28 -6.29 -9.72
N LEU A 48 2.83 -5.32 -8.97
CA LEU A 48 3.00 -3.95 -9.46
C LEU A 48 4.37 -3.73 -10.11
N THR A 49 5.29 -4.66 -9.95
CA THR A 49 6.66 -4.50 -10.44
C THR A 49 6.68 -4.37 -11.96
N GLY A 50 7.35 -3.33 -12.44
CA GLY A 50 7.52 -3.11 -13.88
C GLY A 50 6.30 -2.57 -14.59
N ARG A 51 5.19 -2.36 -13.88
CA ARG A 51 4.01 -1.76 -14.51
C ARG A 51 4.14 -0.25 -14.55
N GLU A 52 3.70 0.32 -15.67
CA GLU A 52 3.67 1.76 -15.86
C GLU A 52 2.23 2.23 -15.97
N TRP A 53 1.96 3.40 -15.43
CA TRP A 53 0.61 3.96 -15.39
C TRP A 53 0.62 5.34 -16.04
N PRO A 54 -0.44 5.72 -16.78
CA PRO A 54 -0.46 6.98 -17.51
C PRO A 54 -0.65 8.22 -16.62
N MET A 55 -0.88 8.03 -15.31
CA MET A 55 -1.02 9.12 -14.36
C MET A 55 -0.28 8.77 -13.07
N PRO A 56 -0.06 9.75 -12.19
CA PRO A 56 0.53 9.48 -10.88
C PRO A 56 -0.29 8.48 -10.08
N TRP A 57 0.39 7.71 -9.22
CA TRP A 57 -0.30 6.72 -8.41
C TRP A 57 0.33 6.61 -7.03
N MET A 58 -0.45 6.13 -6.07
CA MET A 58 -0.03 5.91 -4.71
C MET A 58 -0.28 4.46 -4.31
N LEU A 59 0.60 3.93 -3.50
CA LEU A 59 0.42 2.61 -2.89
C LEU A 59 -0.15 2.78 -1.49
N SER A 60 -1.17 2.00 -1.19
CA SER A 60 -1.84 2.00 0.10
C SER A 60 -2.14 0.57 0.52
N GLY A 61 -2.56 0.40 1.76
CA GLY A 61 -2.99 -0.89 2.28
C GLY A 61 -1.88 -1.64 3.00
N GLY A 62 -2.06 -1.84 4.29
CA GLY A 62 -1.15 -2.64 5.10
C GLY A 62 0.24 -2.07 5.31
N LEU A 63 0.46 -0.81 4.98
CA LEU A 63 1.77 -0.18 5.13
C LEU A 63 2.00 0.26 6.57
N ALA A 64 3.26 0.18 6.99
CA ALA A 64 3.72 0.64 8.28
C ALA A 64 5.23 0.88 8.19
N ALA A 65 5.82 1.43 9.26
CA ALA A 65 7.25 1.70 9.28
C ALA A 65 8.09 0.46 9.00
N GLY A 66 7.61 -0.71 9.44
CA GLY A 66 8.36 -1.96 9.31
C GLY A 66 8.37 -2.57 7.91
N ASN A 67 7.50 -2.15 7.01
CA ASN A 67 7.40 -2.77 5.69
C ASN A 67 7.40 -1.79 4.52
N VAL A 68 7.31 -0.49 4.79
CA VAL A 68 7.12 0.49 3.72
C VAL A 68 8.31 0.57 2.76
N ILE A 69 9.54 0.41 3.25
CA ILE A 69 10.70 0.45 2.36
C ILE A 69 10.66 -0.72 1.38
N GLU A 70 10.39 -1.92 1.88
CA GLU A 70 10.27 -3.09 1.01
C GLU A 70 9.15 -2.91 -0.01
N ALA A 71 8.00 -2.39 0.44
CA ALA A 71 6.87 -2.14 -0.45
C ALA A 71 7.24 -1.17 -1.57
N ILE A 72 7.97 -0.09 -1.26
CA ILE A 72 8.41 0.88 -2.25
C ILE A 72 9.39 0.24 -3.23
N GLN A 73 10.34 -0.52 -2.74
CA GLN A 73 11.36 -1.14 -3.59
C GLN A 73 10.76 -2.16 -4.55
N ILE A 74 9.84 -2.96 -4.08
CA ILE A 74 9.23 -4.00 -4.90
C ILE A 74 8.22 -3.41 -5.90
N SER A 75 7.35 -2.53 -5.44
CA SER A 75 6.28 -1.99 -6.29
C SER A 75 6.73 -0.89 -7.23
N GLY A 76 7.81 -0.20 -6.89
CA GLY A 76 8.23 0.98 -7.64
C GLY A 76 7.44 2.24 -7.31
N ALA A 77 6.69 2.22 -6.23
CA ALA A 77 5.87 3.38 -5.84
C ALA A 77 6.73 4.60 -5.51
N SER A 78 6.30 5.76 -5.95
CA SER A 78 6.90 7.04 -5.60
C SER A 78 6.04 7.82 -4.60
N ALA A 79 4.89 7.30 -4.23
CA ALA A 79 4.01 7.90 -3.25
C ALA A 79 3.28 6.79 -2.51
N VAL A 80 3.08 6.98 -1.21
CA VAL A 80 2.42 5.99 -0.36
C VAL A 80 1.39 6.65 0.53
N ASP A 81 0.41 5.85 0.95
CA ASP A 81 -0.65 6.27 1.84
C ASP A 81 -0.72 5.27 3.00
N VAL A 82 -0.91 5.77 4.21
CA VAL A 82 -0.97 4.93 5.40
C VAL A 82 -2.14 5.34 6.27
N SER A 83 -2.75 4.36 6.94
CA SER A 83 -3.82 4.62 7.89
C SER A 83 -3.57 3.86 9.19
N SER A 84 -3.96 2.58 9.26
CA SER A 84 -3.84 1.81 10.50
C SER A 84 -2.39 1.58 10.91
N GLY A 85 -1.46 1.61 9.97
CA GLY A 85 -0.04 1.39 10.27
C GLY A 85 0.59 2.45 11.18
N VAL A 86 -0.07 3.58 11.39
CA VAL A 86 0.39 4.62 12.32
C VAL A 86 -0.59 4.80 13.49
N GLU A 87 -1.37 3.78 13.77
CA GLU A 87 -2.27 3.76 14.91
C GLU A 87 -1.70 2.84 15.99
N ARG A 88 -1.75 3.28 17.25
CA ARG A 88 -1.35 2.41 18.36
C ARG A 88 -2.48 1.48 18.79
N THR A 89 -3.73 1.90 18.54
CA THR A 89 -4.92 1.07 18.66
C THR A 89 -5.86 1.48 17.53
N SER A 90 -6.81 0.63 17.22
CA SER A 90 -7.74 0.88 16.12
C SER A 90 -8.42 2.25 16.28
N GLY A 91 -8.27 3.08 15.26
CA GLY A 91 -8.85 4.41 15.23
C GLY A 91 -8.10 5.50 15.98
N LEU A 92 -6.99 5.15 16.66
CA LEU A 92 -6.22 6.12 17.43
C LEU A 92 -4.84 6.31 16.86
N LYS A 93 -4.64 7.39 16.10
CA LYS A 93 -3.35 7.70 15.51
C LYS A 93 -2.30 7.98 16.59
N ASP A 94 -1.08 7.56 16.37
CA ASP A 94 0.04 7.76 17.27
C ASP A 94 1.04 8.73 16.61
N PRO A 95 1.28 9.91 17.21
CA PRO A 95 2.22 10.88 16.62
C PRO A 95 3.63 10.32 16.45
N VAL A 96 4.07 9.44 17.34
CA VAL A 96 5.39 8.83 17.23
C VAL A 96 5.45 7.92 16.02
N LEU A 97 4.41 7.12 15.79
CA LEU A 97 4.35 6.24 14.61
C LEU A 97 4.26 7.04 13.33
N ILE A 98 3.50 8.14 13.32
CA ILE A 98 3.40 9.01 12.16
C ILE A 98 4.78 9.60 11.82
N ARG A 99 5.48 10.11 12.83
CA ARG A 99 6.80 10.70 12.63
C ARG A 99 7.81 9.68 12.10
N SER A 100 7.81 8.48 12.68
CA SER A 100 8.68 7.41 12.25
C SER A 100 8.41 7.01 10.82
N PHE A 101 7.13 6.86 10.46
CA PHE A 101 6.74 6.49 9.10
C PHE A 101 7.20 7.55 8.09
N LEU A 102 6.93 8.81 8.36
CA LEU A 102 7.29 9.88 7.45
C LEU A 102 8.80 9.98 7.26
N SER A 103 9.57 9.80 8.35
CA SER A 103 11.02 9.83 8.27
C SER A 103 11.57 8.71 7.39
N ILE A 104 11.03 7.51 7.55
CA ILE A 104 11.46 6.35 6.78
C ILE A 104 11.11 6.54 5.29
N VAL A 105 9.90 6.96 5.00
CA VAL A 105 9.46 7.19 3.62
C VAL A 105 10.31 8.28 2.96
N LYS A 106 10.57 9.36 3.67
CA LYS A 106 11.36 10.47 3.14
C LYS A 106 12.76 10.03 2.74
N SER A 107 13.36 9.11 3.50
CA SER A 107 14.69 8.61 3.16
C SER A 107 14.66 7.59 2.03
N ALA A 108 13.52 6.94 1.78
CA ALA A 108 13.39 5.90 0.77
C ALA A 108 12.99 6.42 -0.61
N LEU A 109 12.40 7.60 -0.68
CA LEU A 109 11.90 8.18 -1.93
C LEU A 109 12.83 9.22 -2.52
#